data_6d21a7d24ce2dfb65a1f2880d366fdb3
#
_entry.id   6d21a7d24ce2dfb65a1f2880d366fdb3
#
_cell.length_a   1.000
_cell.length_b   1.000
_cell.length_c   1.000
_cell.angle_alpha   90.00
_cell.angle_beta   90.00
_cell.angle_gamma   90.00
#
_symmetry.space_group_name_H-M   'P 1'
#
loop_
_entity.id
_entity.type
_entity.pdbx_description
1 polymer ?
#
loop_
_entity_poly.entity_id
_entity_poly.type
_entity_poly.pdbx_seq_one_letter_code
_entity_poly.pdbx_strand_id
1 'polypeptide(L)'
;DSRVKLIATATIGFDHIDTAWCAAHGIEVTTAAGCNARGVLQWVGAALVHLSRTQGWQPAERTLGIVGVGHVGSLVKAYAEGWGFRVVCCDPPREERERCGFRTLEEVAREADILTFHTPLDASTRHMADSRLFGLMKPGAILINSSRGEVVDGEALLRSGLGWALDVWEHEPHLDPALLENALLATPHIAGYSEQGKANATAMSVASLARRFGLPLEGWYPPQAAPARRRPISWQELCRTIGGAYDIASESRSLKERPGDFESMRDHYAYRREYF
;
A
#
# COMPACT_ATOMS: atom_id res chain seq x y z
N ASP A 1 -31.08 10.55 -4.49
CA ASP A 1 -32.20 10.83 -3.59
C ASP A 1 -31.83 12.01 -2.69
N SER A 2 -32.65 13.03 -2.63
CA SER A 2 -32.43 14.26 -1.83
C SER A 2 -32.37 14.00 -0.31
N ARG A 3 -32.71 12.80 0.13
CA ARG A 3 -32.63 12.36 1.55
C ARG A 3 -31.24 11.90 1.96
N VAL A 4 -30.36 11.51 1.03
CA VAL A 4 -28.99 11.11 1.33
C VAL A 4 -28.20 12.34 1.77
N LYS A 5 -27.57 12.27 2.93
CA LYS A 5 -26.77 13.37 3.51
C LYS A 5 -25.31 12.99 3.70
N LEU A 6 -25.01 11.70 3.73
CA LEU A 6 -23.67 11.19 3.97
C LEU A 6 -23.46 9.89 3.21
N ILE A 7 -22.32 9.75 2.59
CA ILE A 7 -21.74 8.48 2.15
C ILE A 7 -20.49 8.23 3.00
N ALA A 8 -20.55 7.22 3.87
CA ALA A 8 -19.39 6.79 4.67
C ALA A 8 -18.89 5.46 4.08
N THR A 9 -17.76 5.52 3.38
CA THR A 9 -17.15 4.29 2.85
C THR A 9 -16.12 3.71 3.79
N ALA A 10 -16.22 2.41 4.06
CA ALA A 10 -15.24 1.65 4.83
C ALA A 10 -14.02 1.25 3.97
N THR A 11 -13.72 2.05 2.96
CA THR A 11 -12.56 1.90 2.07
C THR A 11 -11.65 3.12 2.18
N ILE A 12 -10.40 3.00 1.72
CA ILE A 12 -9.46 4.12 1.64
C ILE A 12 -9.67 4.85 0.33
N GLY A 13 -9.66 4.10 -0.77
CA GLY A 13 -9.93 4.63 -2.10
C GLY A 13 -11.41 4.93 -2.27
N PHE A 14 -11.69 6.03 -2.95
CA PHE A 14 -13.03 6.50 -3.29
C PHE A 14 -13.17 6.81 -4.79
N ASP A 15 -12.31 6.22 -5.59
CA ASP A 15 -12.22 6.42 -7.04
C ASP A 15 -13.54 6.10 -7.77
N HIS A 16 -14.38 5.27 -7.15
CA HIS A 16 -15.72 4.89 -7.61
C HIS A 16 -16.84 5.86 -7.16
N ILE A 17 -16.51 6.92 -6.40
CA ILE A 17 -17.47 7.91 -5.89
C ILE A 17 -17.22 9.25 -6.59
N ASP A 18 -18.22 9.79 -7.29
CA ASP A 18 -18.18 11.14 -7.81
C ASP A 18 -18.35 12.15 -6.67
N THR A 19 -17.23 12.53 -6.08
CA THR A 19 -17.20 13.46 -4.94
C THR A 19 -17.62 14.88 -5.34
N ALA A 20 -17.38 15.30 -6.58
CA ALA A 20 -17.77 16.60 -7.08
C ALA A 20 -19.30 16.70 -7.20
N TRP A 21 -19.91 15.64 -7.74
CA TRP A 21 -21.36 15.53 -7.79
C TRP A 21 -21.98 15.49 -6.39
N CYS A 22 -21.40 14.69 -5.47
CA CYS A 22 -21.86 14.61 -4.08
C CYS A 22 -21.83 15.99 -3.41
N ALA A 23 -20.74 16.72 -3.53
CA ALA A 23 -20.59 18.07 -2.96
C ALA A 23 -21.62 19.05 -3.52
N ALA A 24 -21.85 19.05 -4.85
CA ALA A 24 -22.85 19.88 -5.51
C ALA A 24 -24.30 19.59 -5.04
N HIS A 25 -24.55 18.39 -4.51
CA HIS A 25 -25.86 17.95 -4.02
C HIS A 25 -25.98 17.95 -2.47
N GLY A 26 -25.00 18.52 -1.77
CA GLY A 26 -24.99 18.61 -0.30
C GLY A 26 -24.85 17.25 0.39
N ILE A 27 -24.19 16.29 -0.28
CA ILE A 27 -23.88 14.97 0.25
C ILE A 27 -22.42 14.97 0.72
N GLU A 28 -22.22 14.77 2.00
CA GLU A 28 -20.88 14.59 2.57
C GLU A 28 -20.32 13.20 2.20
N VAL A 29 -19.04 13.13 1.83
CA VAL A 29 -18.35 11.86 1.60
C VAL A 29 -17.22 11.74 2.61
N THR A 30 -17.21 10.65 3.38
CA THR A 30 -16.13 10.33 4.32
C THR A 30 -15.54 8.97 4.00
N THR A 31 -14.23 8.83 4.17
CA THR A 31 -13.48 7.62 3.90
C THR A 31 -12.79 7.09 5.16
N ALA A 32 -12.40 5.85 5.16
CA ALA A 32 -11.62 5.25 6.24
C ALA A 32 -10.11 5.37 5.98
N ALA A 33 -9.64 6.57 5.59
CA ALA A 33 -8.24 6.80 5.24
C ALA A 33 -7.29 6.38 6.37
N GLY A 34 -6.32 5.52 6.07
CA GLY A 34 -5.33 5.00 7.02
C GLY A 34 -5.80 3.81 7.86
N CYS A 35 -7.05 3.34 7.74
CA CYS A 35 -7.58 2.23 8.54
C CYS A 35 -6.73 0.95 8.45
N ASN A 36 -6.18 0.65 7.28
CA ASN A 36 -5.40 -0.55 6.98
C ASN A 36 -3.88 -0.29 6.80
N ALA A 37 -3.40 0.90 7.13
CA ALA A 37 -2.01 1.27 6.86
C ALA A 37 -1.00 0.31 7.49
N ARG A 38 -1.31 -0.31 8.63
CA ARG A 38 -0.47 -1.35 9.25
C ARG A 38 -0.52 -2.68 8.50
N GLY A 39 -1.67 -3.06 7.94
CA GLY A 39 -1.76 -4.21 7.05
C GLY A 39 -0.82 -4.06 5.85
N VAL A 40 -0.80 -2.87 5.23
CA VAL A 40 0.12 -2.57 4.12
C VAL A 40 1.58 -2.55 4.59
N LEU A 41 1.88 -1.95 5.76
CA LEU A 41 3.22 -2.00 6.36
C LEU A 41 3.70 -3.45 6.54
N GLN A 42 2.82 -4.33 7.02
CA GLN A 42 3.14 -5.74 7.22
C GLN A 42 3.42 -6.46 5.89
N TRP A 43 2.65 -6.13 4.85
CA TRP A 43 2.89 -6.62 3.50
C TRP A 43 4.25 -6.14 2.95
N VAL A 44 4.56 -4.85 3.07
CA VAL A 44 5.86 -4.28 2.67
C VAL A 44 7.01 -4.94 3.44
N GLY A 45 6.86 -5.11 4.76
CA GLY A 45 7.85 -5.80 5.57
C GLY A 45 8.08 -7.24 5.12
N ALA A 46 7.00 -7.99 4.79
CA ALA A 46 7.10 -9.34 4.27
C ALA A 46 7.79 -9.38 2.89
N ALA A 47 7.45 -8.44 2.00
CA ALA A 47 8.10 -8.31 0.70
C ALA A 47 9.60 -8.01 0.84
N LEU A 48 9.98 -7.05 1.68
CA LEU A 48 11.38 -6.71 1.92
C LEU A 48 12.17 -7.89 2.50
N VAL A 49 11.60 -8.64 3.45
CA VAL A 49 12.25 -9.85 4.00
C VAL A 49 12.39 -10.94 2.95
N HIS A 50 11.35 -11.17 2.14
CA HIS A 50 11.43 -12.15 1.05
C HIS A 50 12.52 -11.80 0.04
N LEU A 51 12.55 -10.54 -0.42
CA LEU A 51 13.55 -10.03 -1.38
C LEU A 51 14.97 -10.09 -0.79
N SER A 52 15.14 -9.69 0.48
CA SER A 52 16.42 -9.80 1.17
C SER A 52 16.96 -11.23 1.21
N ARG A 53 16.09 -12.20 1.52
CA ARG A 53 16.49 -13.63 1.59
C ARG A 53 16.83 -14.21 0.23
N THR A 54 16.06 -13.87 -0.80
CA THR A 54 16.23 -14.41 -2.15
C THR A 54 17.43 -13.82 -2.88
N GLN A 55 17.78 -12.56 -2.56
CA GLN A 55 18.87 -11.84 -3.22
C GLN A 55 20.12 -11.65 -2.33
N GLY A 56 20.06 -12.05 -1.05
CA GLY A 56 21.22 -12.10 -0.17
C GLY A 56 21.75 -10.75 0.33
N TRP A 57 20.89 -9.73 0.53
CA TRP A 57 21.30 -8.41 1.01
C TRP A 57 20.75 -8.11 2.43
N GLN A 58 21.36 -7.11 3.09
CA GLN A 58 20.92 -6.59 4.38
C GLN A 58 20.41 -5.14 4.21
N PRO A 59 19.49 -4.65 5.10
CA PRO A 59 18.94 -3.29 5.01
C PRO A 59 19.98 -2.18 4.91
N ALA A 60 21.08 -2.29 5.66
CA ALA A 60 22.14 -1.28 5.66
C ALA A 60 22.88 -1.12 4.31
N GLU A 61 22.73 -2.10 3.42
CA GLU A 61 23.33 -2.09 2.08
C GLU A 61 22.38 -1.49 1.02
N ARG A 62 21.16 -1.09 1.42
CA ARG A 62 20.12 -0.65 0.48
C ARG A 62 19.53 0.69 0.86
N THR A 63 19.25 1.49 -0.15
CA THR A 63 18.46 2.70 -0.06
C THR A 63 17.01 2.39 -0.45
N LEU A 64 16.07 2.62 0.48
CA LEU A 64 14.64 2.55 0.22
C LEU A 64 14.12 3.93 -0.17
N GLY A 65 13.66 4.07 -1.40
CA GLY A 65 12.93 5.25 -1.88
C GLY A 65 11.43 5.08 -1.60
N ILE A 66 10.83 6.09 -0.99
CA ILE A 66 9.40 6.11 -0.65
C ILE A 66 8.72 7.24 -1.39
N VAL A 67 7.74 6.92 -2.23
CA VAL A 67 6.92 7.89 -2.97
C VAL A 67 5.52 7.92 -2.35
N GLY A 68 5.15 9.08 -1.82
CA GLY A 68 3.95 9.25 -1.00
C GLY A 68 4.19 8.89 0.47
N VAL A 69 4.26 9.91 1.34
CA VAL A 69 4.55 9.75 2.78
C VAL A 69 3.32 10.12 3.61
N GLY A 70 2.16 9.59 3.18
CA GLY A 70 0.88 9.67 3.90
C GLY A 70 0.80 8.66 5.05
N HIS A 71 -0.39 8.11 5.30
CA HIS A 71 -0.62 7.13 6.38
C HIS A 71 0.27 5.89 6.28
N VAL A 72 0.39 5.32 5.09
CA VAL A 72 1.22 4.14 4.84
C VAL A 72 2.69 4.51 4.78
N GLY A 73 3.06 5.43 3.90
CA GLY A 73 4.48 5.78 3.67
C GLY A 73 5.19 6.30 4.92
N SER A 74 4.48 7.01 5.82
CA SER A 74 5.06 7.43 7.12
C SER A 74 5.39 6.25 8.03
N LEU A 75 4.53 5.21 8.05
CA LEU A 75 4.82 3.98 8.80
C LEU A 75 5.99 3.22 8.18
N VAL A 76 5.96 3.04 6.84
CA VAL A 76 7.05 2.37 6.11
C VAL A 76 8.38 3.08 6.35
N LYS A 77 8.41 4.43 6.28
CA LYS A 77 9.60 5.23 6.60
C LYS A 77 10.13 4.92 8.00
N ALA A 78 9.27 5.07 9.02
CA ALA A 78 9.69 4.90 10.41
C ALA A 78 10.23 3.50 10.71
N TYR A 79 9.58 2.46 10.16
CA TYR A 79 10.01 1.09 10.36
C TYR A 79 11.26 0.74 9.54
N ALA A 80 11.36 1.19 8.29
CA ALA A 80 12.53 0.96 7.44
C ALA A 80 13.80 1.60 8.02
N GLU A 81 13.70 2.83 8.55
CA GLU A 81 14.79 3.48 9.29
C GLU A 81 15.19 2.64 10.52
N GLY A 82 14.21 2.15 11.28
CA GLY A 82 14.44 1.26 12.42
C GLY A 82 15.01 -0.11 12.04
N TRP A 83 14.79 -0.59 10.82
CA TRP A 83 15.39 -1.81 10.28
C TRP A 83 16.81 -1.61 9.73
N GLY A 84 17.24 -0.37 9.59
CA GLY A 84 18.60 -0.02 9.15
C GLY A 84 18.72 0.35 7.68
N PHE A 85 17.63 0.53 6.93
CA PHE A 85 17.68 1.08 5.58
C PHE A 85 18.11 2.55 5.61
N ARG A 86 18.85 2.98 4.61
CA ARG A 86 18.89 4.39 4.23
C ARG A 86 17.56 4.72 3.55
N VAL A 87 16.84 5.73 4.03
CA VAL A 87 15.52 6.11 3.49
C VAL A 87 15.59 7.46 2.82
N VAL A 88 15.04 7.57 1.61
CA VAL A 88 14.82 8.83 0.87
C VAL A 88 13.36 8.92 0.45
N CYS A 89 12.77 10.11 0.56
CA CYS A 89 11.33 10.29 0.40
C CYS A 89 10.99 11.36 -0.65
N CYS A 90 9.92 11.10 -1.41
CA CYS A 90 9.26 12.06 -2.28
C CYS A 90 7.79 12.18 -1.87
N ASP A 91 7.35 13.39 -1.53
CA ASP A 91 5.95 13.73 -1.28
C ASP A 91 5.77 15.23 -1.56
N PRO A 92 5.47 15.63 -2.82
CA PRO A 92 5.40 17.03 -3.18
C PRO A 92 4.39 17.85 -2.34
N PRO A 93 3.17 17.36 -2.04
CA PRO A 93 2.24 18.07 -1.16
C PRO A 93 2.77 18.31 0.26
N ARG A 94 3.58 17.38 0.78
CA ARG A 94 4.21 17.56 2.10
C ARG A 94 5.42 18.48 2.03
N GLU A 95 6.24 18.38 0.99
CA GLU A 95 7.38 19.30 0.79
C GLU A 95 6.91 20.75 0.72
N GLU A 96 5.81 21.04 0.02
CA GLU A 96 5.22 22.37 -0.05
C GLU A 96 4.82 22.92 1.33
N ARG A 97 4.25 22.06 2.18
CA ARG A 97 3.78 22.44 3.53
C ARG A 97 4.91 22.51 4.57
N GLU A 98 5.82 21.53 4.53
CA GLU A 98 6.82 21.30 5.58
C GLU A 98 8.18 21.91 5.23
N ARG A 99 8.45 22.11 3.94
CA ARG A 99 9.66 22.72 3.36
C ARG A 99 10.96 22.06 3.83
N CYS A 100 10.93 20.77 4.10
CA CYS A 100 12.13 20.03 4.51
C CYS A 100 11.96 18.51 4.37
N GLY A 101 13.07 17.85 4.07
CA GLY A 101 13.20 16.40 4.19
C GLY A 101 12.72 15.57 3.01
N PHE A 102 12.13 16.18 1.99
CA PHE A 102 11.70 15.49 0.77
C PHE A 102 12.61 15.84 -0.41
N ARG A 103 12.61 14.97 -1.39
CA ARG A 103 13.34 15.10 -2.64
C ARG A 103 12.39 15.02 -3.82
N THR A 104 12.85 15.42 -5.01
CA THR A 104 12.10 15.18 -6.23
C THR A 104 11.99 13.67 -6.51
N LEU A 105 11.00 13.28 -7.30
CA LEU A 105 10.80 11.89 -7.70
C LEU A 105 12.04 11.34 -8.43
N GLU A 106 12.62 12.15 -9.31
CA GLU A 106 13.81 11.80 -10.06
C GLU A 106 15.06 11.60 -9.19
N GLU A 107 15.22 12.42 -8.14
CA GLU A 107 16.32 12.24 -7.17
C GLU A 107 16.14 10.95 -6.39
N VAL A 108 14.92 10.66 -5.91
CA VAL A 108 14.62 9.41 -5.20
C VAL A 108 14.86 8.21 -6.10
N ALA A 109 14.43 8.25 -7.36
CA ALA A 109 14.64 7.17 -8.32
C ALA A 109 16.12 6.86 -8.55
N ARG A 110 16.98 7.90 -8.69
CA ARG A 110 18.43 7.69 -8.87
C ARG A 110 19.13 7.11 -7.65
N GLU A 111 18.63 7.42 -6.46
CA GLU A 111 19.27 6.98 -5.21
C GLU A 111 18.79 5.62 -4.72
N ALA A 112 17.54 5.27 -5.04
CA ALA A 112 16.90 4.06 -4.52
C ALA A 112 17.47 2.77 -5.13
N ASP A 113 17.69 1.77 -4.28
CA ASP A 113 17.87 0.38 -4.68
C ASP A 113 16.52 -0.33 -4.71
N ILE A 114 15.57 0.14 -3.90
CA ILE A 114 14.18 -0.31 -3.85
C ILE A 114 13.31 0.94 -3.82
N LEU A 115 12.36 1.07 -4.75
CA LEU A 115 11.42 2.18 -4.85
C LEU A 115 10.01 1.70 -4.56
N THR A 116 9.35 2.26 -3.54
CA THR A 116 7.99 1.85 -3.13
C THR A 116 6.99 3.00 -3.22
N PHE A 117 5.80 2.70 -3.76
CA PHE A 117 4.74 3.67 -4.00
C PHE A 117 3.59 3.52 -3.01
N HIS A 118 3.19 4.65 -2.40
CA HIS A 118 2.09 4.75 -1.43
C HIS A 118 1.24 6.00 -1.71
N THR A 119 1.03 6.29 -2.99
CA THR A 119 0.26 7.45 -3.48
C THR A 119 -1.20 7.08 -3.74
N PRO A 120 -2.15 8.01 -3.64
CA PRO A 120 -3.46 7.84 -4.24
C PRO A 120 -3.34 7.77 -5.78
N LEU A 121 -4.42 7.34 -6.45
CA LEU A 121 -4.53 7.45 -7.90
C LEU A 121 -5.32 8.71 -8.25
N ASP A 122 -4.67 9.60 -8.97
CA ASP A 122 -5.27 10.78 -9.58
C ASP A 122 -4.53 11.16 -10.88
N ALA A 123 -4.88 12.28 -11.49
CA ALA A 123 -4.27 12.70 -12.74
C ALA A 123 -2.76 12.98 -12.64
N SER A 124 -2.25 13.30 -11.45
CA SER A 124 -0.83 13.60 -11.22
C SER A 124 0.00 12.35 -10.91
N THR A 125 -0.65 11.25 -10.51
CA THR A 125 0.01 10.01 -10.09
C THR A 125 -0.19 8.86 -11.07
N ARG A 126 -1.13 8.98 -12.02
CA ARG A 126 -1.31 7.99 -13.10
C ARG A 126 -0.06 7.92 -13.96
N HIS A 127 0.49 6.69 -14.07
CA HIS A 127 1.74 6.40 -14.79
C HIS A 127 2.91 7.33 -14.37
N MET A 128 2.94 7.77 -13.10
CA MET A 128 4.09 8.52 -12.61
C MET A 128 5.37 7.68 -12.59
N ALA A 129 5.23 6.36 -12.48
CA ALA A 129 6.30 5.39 -12.69
C ALA A 129 6.26 4.90 -14.14
N ASP A 130 6.90 5.64 -15.01
CA ASP A 130 6.97 5.45 -16.46
C ASP A 130 8.39 5.08 -16.93
N SER A 131 8.56 4.91 -18.24
CA SER A 131 9.85 4.58 -18.87
C SER A 131 10.94 5.62 -18.57
N ARG A 132 10.59 6.91 -18.42
CA ARG A 132 11.54 7.98 -18.07
C ARG A 132 12.05 7.77 -16.64
N LEU A 133 11.16 7.48 -15.70
CA LEU A 133 11.54 7.23 -14.32
C LEU A 133 12.39 5.97 -14.20
N PHE A 134 12.00 4.90 -14.88
CA PHE A 134 12.75 3.63 -14.87
C PHE A 134 14.16 3.79 -15.43
N GLY A 135 14.34 4.63 -16.46
CA GLY A 135 15.65 4.97 -17.02
C GLY A 135 16.57 5.73 -16.05
N LEU A 136 16.04 6.29 -14.96
CA LEU A 136 16.81 6.94 -13.91
C LEU A 136 17.19 6.00 -12.77
N MET A 137 16.51 4.87 -12.63
CA MET A 137 16.75 3.92 -11.55
C MET A 137 18.04 3.15 -11.76
N LYS A 138 18.62 2.66 -10.69
CA LYS A 138 19.83 1.85 -10.74
C LYS A 138 19.59 0.52 -11.47
N PRO A 139 20.57 -0.01 -12.21
CA PRO A 139 20.49 -1.36 -12.73
C PRO A 139 20.22 -2.38 -11.60
N GLY A 140 19.23 -3.23 -11.81
CA GLY A 140 18.83 -4.23 -10.80
C GLY A 140 18.04 -3.67 -9.61
N ALA A 141 17.62 -2.41 -9.65
CA ALA A 141 16.69 -1.87 -8.66
C ALA A 141 15.33 -2.58 -8.72
N ILE A 142 14.60 -2.50 -7.60
CA ILE A 142 13.30 -3.17 -7.44
C ILE A 142 12.21 -2.13 -7.25
N LEU A 143 11.12 -2.28 -7.98
CA LEU A 143 9.90 -1.48 -7.78
C LEU A 143 8.90 -2.26 -6.91
N ILE A 144 8.31 -1.60 -5.91
CA ILE A 144 7.24 -2.13 -5.07
C ILE A 144 6.01 -1.24 -5.25
N ASN A 145 4.85 -1.84 -5.58
CA ASN A 145 3.60 -1.11 -5.63
C ASN A 145 2.48 -1.84 -4.88
N SER A 146 1.96 -1.21 -3.85
CA SER A 146 0.80 -1.62 -3.07
C SER A 146 -0.24 -0.51 -2.93
N SER A 147 -0.22 0.45 -3.87
CA SER A 147 -1.13 1.60 -3.88
C SER A 147 -2.26 1.43 -4.90
N ARG A 148 -2.03 1.70 -6.18
CA ARG A 148 -2.94 1.46 -7.32
C ARG A 148 -2.13 1.00 -8.52
N GLY A 149 -2.69 0.09 -9.32
CA GLY A 149 -2.02 -0.47 -10.49
C GLY A 149 -1.55 0.61 -11.45
N GLU A 150 -2.45 1.52 -11.79
CA GLU A 150 -2.23 2.59 -12.77
C GLU A 150 -1.24 3.69 -12.32
N VAL A 151 -0.67 3.61 -11.14
CA VAL A 151 0.48 4.44 -10.74
C VAL A 151 1.72 4.05 -11.54
N VAL A 152 1.78 2.80 -11.98
CA VAL A 152 2.89 2.20 -12.73
C VAL A 152 2.43 1.92 -14.17
N ASP A 153 3.21 2.37 -15.15
CA ASP A 153 3.06 1.93 -16.55
C ASP A 153 3.61 0.51 -16.68
N GLY A 154 2.71 -0.47 -16.71
CA GLY A 154 3.07 -1.89 -16.73
C GLY A 154 3.83 -2.29 -17.99
N GLU A 155 3.48 -1.73 -19.15
CA GLU A 155 4.18 -2.00 -20.40
C GLU A 155 5.62 -1.46 -20.39
N ALA A 156 5.80 -0.27 -19.83
CA ALA A 156 7.13 0.30 -19.63
C ALA A 156 7.95 -0.49 -18.61
N LEU A 157 7.30 -0.99 -17.54
CA LEU A 157 7.96 -1.80 -16.51
C LEU A 157 8.51 -3.11 -17.10
N LEU A 158 7.73 -3.80 -17.95
CA LEU A 158 8.19 -5.02 -18.66
C LEU A 158 9.48 -4.80 -19.45
N ARG A 159 9.67 -3.61 -20.02
CA ARG A 159 10.85 -3.26 -20.82
C ARG A 159 12.01 -2.65 -20.00
N SER A 160 11.80 -2.39 -18.73
CA SER A 160 12.74 -1.61 -17.91
C SER A 160 14.00 -2.37 -17.48
N GLY A 161 13.96 -3.70 -17.42
CA GLY A 161 15.01 -4.52 -16.83
C GLY A 161 15.08 -4.46 -15.30
N LEU A 162 14.11 -3.83 -14.63
CA LEU A 162 13.98 -3.77 -13.18
C LEU A 162 13.35 -5.07 -12.65
N GLY A 163 13.50 -5.32 -11.32
CA GLY A 163 12.65 -6.28 -10.62
C GLY A 163 11.38 -5.59 -10.09
N TRP A 164 10.31 -6.36 -9.85
CA TRP A 164 9.12 -5.79 -9.23
C TRP A 164 8.38 -6.74 -8.29
N ALA A 165 7.73 -6.13 -7.29
CA ALA A 165 6.82 -6.79 -6.36
C ALA A 165 5.50 -5.98 -6.34
N LEU A 166 4.42 -6.58 -6.82
CA LEU A 166 3.14 -5.90 -7.01
C LEU A 166 2.03 -6.57 -6.20
N ASP A 167 1.25 -5.75 -5.49
CA ASP A 167 -0.03 -6.13 -4.90
C ASP A 167 -1.20 -5.65 -5.75
N VAL A 168 -0.98 -4.61 -6.53
CA VAL A 168 -1.97 -3.92 -7.35
C VAL A 168 -1.54 -3.93 -8.82
N TRP A 169 -2.54 -3.99 -9.72
CA TRP A 169 -2.30 -4.25 -11.13
C TRP A 169 -3.14 -3.31 -12.00
N GLU A 170 -2.63 -2.92 -13.16
CA GLU A 170 -3.50 -2.31 -14.15
C GLU A 170 -4.56 -3.32 -14.61
N HIS A 171 -5.75 -2.82 -14.89
CA HIS A 171 -6.87 -3.61 -15.43
C HIS A 171 -7.36 -4.76 -14.54
N GLU A 172 -7.18 -4.66 -13.22
CA GLU A 172 -7.79 -5.62 -12.30
C GLU A 172 -9.27 -5.87 -12.64
N PRO A 173 -9.74 -7.12 -12.67
CA PRO A 173 -9.06 -8.37 -12.28
C PRO A 173 -8.30 -9.07 -13.43
N HIS A 174 -8.19 -8.46 -14.61
CA HIS A 174 -7.58 -9.03 -15.82
C HIS A 174 -6.11 -8.64 -15.91
N LEU A 175 -5.25 -9.39 -15.21
CA LEU A 175 -3.83 -9.10 -15.11
C LEU A 175 -3.09 -9.37 -16.43
N ASP A 176 -2.08 -8.55 -16.71
CA ASP A 176 -1.14 -8.85 -17.79
C ASP A 176 -0.30 -10.10 -17.41
N PRO A 177 -0.38 -11.19 -18.22
CA PRO A 177 0.32 -12.42 -17.90
C PRO A 177 1.85 -12.27 -17.84
N ALA A 178 2.44 -11.41 -18.67
CA ALA A 178 3.88 -11.21 -18.68
C ALA A 178 4.35 -10.43 -17.45
N LEU A 179 3.58 -9.42 -17.00
CA LEU A 179 3.85 -8.73 -15.74
C LEU A 179 3.77 -9.69 -14.55
N LEU A 180 2.75 -10.54 -14.52
CA LEU A 180 2.52 -11.50 -13.44
C LEU A 180 3.64 -12.55 -13.38
N GLU A 181 3.98 -13.15 -14.52
CA GLU A 181 4.99 -14.21 -14.59
C GLU A 181 6.36 -13.73 -14.12
N ASN A 182 6.78 -12.54 -14.57
CA ASN A 182 8.09 -11.97 -14.27
C ASN A 182 8.18 -11.26 -12.90
N ALA A 183 7.06 -11.09 -12.18
CA ALA A 183 7.08 -10.48 -10.86
C ALA A 183 7.92 -11.30 -9.87
N LEU A 184 8.76 -10.64 -9.07
CA LEU A 184 9.46 -11.25 -7.93
C LEU A 184 8.46 -11.67 -6.85
N LEU A 185 7.41 -10.85 -6.66
CA LEU A 185 6.24 -11.14 -5.82
C LEU A 185 4.99 -10.56 -6.50
N ALA A 186 3.88 -11.31 -6.39
CA ALA A 186 2.59 -10.97 -6.97
C ALA A 186 1.48 -11.34 -5.99
N THR A 187 0.67 -10.38 -5.54
CA THR A 187 -0.46 -10.66 -4.66
C THR A 187 -1.75 -10.02 -5.20
N PRO A 188 -2.95 -10.56 -4.86
CA PRO A 188 -4.19 -10.16 -5.50
C PRO A 188 -4.87 -8.98 -4.79
N HIS A 189 -4.19 -7.84 -4.65
CA HIS A 189 -4.68 -6.61 -4.03
C HIS A 189 -5.17 -6.82 -2.58
N ILE A 190 -4.32 -7.43 -1.77
CA ILE A 190 -4.62 -7.82 -0.38
C ILE A 190 -3.63 -7.22 0.64
N ALA A 191 -2.72 -6.34 0.22
CA ALA A 191 -1.73 -5.73 1.10
C ALA A 191 -2.38 -5.10 2.35
N GLY A 192 -3.53 -4.46 2.19
CA GLY A 192 -4.30 -3.86 3.28
C GLY A 192 -5.25 -4.80 4.02
N TYR A 193 -5.31 -6.10 3.66
CA TYR A 193 -6.30 -7.03 4.20
C TYR A 193 -5.83 -7.60 5.55
N SER A 194 -6.30 -6.97 6.63
CA SER A 194 -6.07 -7.41 8.01
C SER A 194 -7.35 -7.33 8.84
N GLU A 195 -7.46 -8.16 9.90
CA GLU A 195 -8.58 -8.11 10.84
C GLU A 195 -8.74 -6.70 11.43
N GLN A 196 -7.63 -6.10 11.85
CA GLN A 196 -7.60 -4.77 12.46
C GLN A 196 -7.94 -3.68 11.42
N GLY A 197 -7.44 -3.81 10.19
CA GLY A 197 -7.76 -2.87 9.12
C GLY A 197 -9.26 -2.84 8.82
N LYS A 198 -9.92 -4.00 8.77
CA LYS A 198 -11.37 -4.10 8.59
C LYS A 198 -12.13 -3.51 9.78
N ALA A 199 -11.74 -3.84 11.00
CA ALA A 199 -12.35 -3.29 12.21
C ALA A 199 -12.20 -1.76 12.29
N ASN A 200 -11.00 -1.25 12.00
CA ASN A 200 -10.73 0.19 11.94
C ASN A 200 -11.61 0.89 10.90
N ALA A 201 -11.75 0.32 9.71
CA ALA A 201 -12.57 0.89 8.64
C ALA A 201 -14.04 1.01 9.08
N THR A 202 -14.59 -0.04 9.70
CA THR A 202 -15.95 -0.01 10.25
C THR A 202 -16.09 1.02 11.38
N ALA A 203 -15.14 1.05 12.32
CA ALA A 203 -15.16 2.02 13.43
C ALA A 203 -15.10 3.46 12.93
N MET A 204 -14.27 3.75 11.93
CA MET A 204 -14.16 5.09 11.32
C MET A 204 -15.46 5.50 10.62
N SER A 205 -16.11 4.58 9.90
CA SER A 205 -17.39 4.84 9.26
C SER A 205 -18.49 5.10 10.29
N VAL A 206 -18.55 4.32 11.37
CA VAL A 206 -19.49 4.54 12.48
C VAL A 206 -19.22 5.89 13.17
N ALA A 207 -17.97 6.24 13.40
CA ALA A 207 -17.60 7.53 13.98
C ALA A 207 -18.02 8.72 13.09
N SER A 208 -17.93 8.56 11.76
CA SER A 208 -18.41 9.58 10.80
C SER A 208 -19.92 9.75 10.87
N LEU A 209 -20.67 8.65 10.93
CA LEU A 209 -22.13 8.66 11.13
C LEU A 209 -22.51 9.29 12.48
N ALA A 210 -21.81 8.90 13.56
CA ALA A 210 -22.06 9.42 14.89
C ALA A 210 -21.90 10.95 14.94
N ARG A 211 -20.81 11.47 14.41
CA ARG A 211 -20.56 12.92 14.34
C ARG A 211 -21.60 13.64 13.50
N ARG A 212 -21.94 13.09 12.34
CA ARG A 212 -22.85 13.75 11.38
C ARG A 212 -24.28 13.84 11.89
N PHE A 213 -24.73 12.85 12.65
CA PHE A 213 -26.12 12.71 13.10
C PHE A 213 -26.31 12.81 14.62
N GLY A 214 -25.27 13.14 15.37
CA GLY A 214 -25.35 13.27 16.83
C GLY A 214 -25.66 11.96 17.55
N LEU A 215 -25.16 10.82 17.05
CA LEU A 215 -25.46 9.52 17.65
C LEU A 215 -24.50 9.21 18.81
N PRO A 216 -24.96 8.53 19.88
CA PRO A 216 -24.12 8.20 21.04
C PRO A 216 -23.22 6.99 20.75
N LEU A 217 -22.41 7.06 19.69
CA LEU A 217 -21.53 5.99 19.22
C LEU A 217 -20.07 6.47 19.16
N GLU A 218 -19.70 7.50 19.90
CA GLU A 218 -18.31 7.93 20.00
C GLU A 218 -17.44 6.82 20.61
N GLY A 219 -16.29 6.57 19.93
CA GLY A 219 -15.37 5.51 20.36
C GLY A 219 -15.85 4.07 20.15
N TRP A 220 -16.97 3.88 19.48
CA TRP A 220 -17.43 2.53 19.15
C TRP A 220 -16.40 1.79 18.31
N TYR A 221 -16.14 0.54 18.66
CA TYR A 221 -15.25 -0.37 17.94
C TYR A 221 -15.87 -1.77 17.87
N PRO A 222 -15.70 -2.53 16.78
CA PRO A 222 -16.26 -3.89 16.66
C PRO A 222 -15.78 -4.78 17.81
N PRO A 223 -16.68 -5.33 18.64
CA PRO A 223 -16.31 -6.06 19.86
C PRO A 223 -15.55 -7.37 19.59
N GLN A 224 -15.66 -7.91 18.37
CA GLN A 224 -15.00 -9.15 17.96
C GLN A 224 -13.53 -8.96 17.58
N ALA A 225 -13.12 -7.73 17.29
CA ALA A 225 -11.77 -7.41 16.82
C ALA A 225 -10.95 -6.72 17.91
N ALA A 226 -9.95 -7.39 18.43
CA ALA A 226 -9.01 -6.75 19.35
C ALA A 226 -8.16 -5.73 18.58
N PRO A 227 -7.95 -4.51 19.11
CA PRO A 227 -7.02 -3.55 18.52
C PRO A 227 -5.61 -4.15 18.35
N ALA A 228 -4.93 -3.79 17.27
CA ALA A 228 -3.56 -4.22 17.07
C ALA A 228 -2.65 -3.64 18.18
N ARG A 229 -1.78 -4.46 18.72
CA ARG A 229 -0.72 -3.98 19.62
C ARG A 229 0.36 -3.31 18.79
N ARG A 230 0.40 -1.98 18.84
CA ARG A 230 1.46 -1.19 18.20
C ARG A 230 2.77 -1.43 18.94
N ARG A 231 3.75 -2.02 18.27
CA ARG A 231 5.08 -2.21 18.85
C ARG A 231 6.16 -2.04 17.77
N PRO A 232 7.34 -1.57 18.15
CA PRO A 232 8.50 -1.69 17.27
C PRO A 232 8.87 -3.17 17.09
N ILE A 233 9.46 -3.48 15.94
CA ILE A 233 10.03 -4.78 15.63
C ILE A 233 11.39 -4.58 14.97
N SER A 234 12.42 -5.29 15.42
CA SER A 234 13.73 -5.24 14.76
C SER A 234 13.73 -6.04 13.46
N TRP A 235 14.67 -5.74 12.55
CA TRP A 235 14.82 -6.50 11.31
C TRP A 235 15.03 -8.00 11.57
N GLN A 236 15.89 -8.35 12.54
CA GLN A 236 16.13 -9.72 12.91
C GLN A 236 14.88 -10.45 13.42
N GLU A 237 14.08 -9.78 14.24
CA GLU A 237 12.83 -10.34 14.73
C GLU A 237 11.82 -10.48 13.59
N LEU A 238 11.68 -9.47 12.72
CA LEU A 238 10.84 -9.51 11.55
C LEU A 238 11.21 -10.71 10.65
N CYS A 239 12.49 -10.88 10.34
CA CYS A 239 12.96 -12.01 9.56
C CYS A 239 12.59 -13.36 10.17
N ARG A 240 12.62 -13.50 11.50
CA ARG A 240 12.28 -14.78 12.16
C ARG A 240 10.79 -15.08 12.16
N THR A 241 9.95 -14.04 12.28
CA THR A 241 8.54 -14.20 12.65
C THR A 241 7.56 -13.96 11.53
N ILE A 242 7.94 -13.19 10.49
CA ILE A 242 6.99 -12.77 9.45
C ILE A 242 6.38 -13.94 8.70
N GLY A 243 7.16 -14.98 8.36
CA GLY A 243 6.65 -16.13 7.63
C GLY A 243 5.58 -16.94 8.37
N GLY A 244 5.59 -16.91 9.71
CA GLY A 244 4.54 -17.54 10.52
C GLY A 244 3.30 -16.66 10.69
N ALA A 245 3.43 -15.33 10.53
CA ALA A 245 2.33 -14.39 10.61
C ALA A 245 1.73 -14.08 9.22
N TYR A 246 2.56 -14.13 8.18
CA TYR A 246 2.17 -13.82 6.80
C TYR A 246 3.14 -14.47 5.79
N ASP A 247 2.68 -15.51 5.11
CA ASP A 247 3.46 -16.20 4.05
C ASP A 247 3.18 -15.59 2.67
N ILE A 248 3.78 -14.44 2.40
CA ILE A 248 3.65 -13.71 1.13
C ILE A 248 4.11 -14.55 -0.09
N ALA A 249 5.08 -15.46 0.11
CA ALA A 249 5.57 -16.30 -0.98
C ALA A 249 4.53 -17.33 -1.41
N SER A 250 3.78 -17.91 -0.46
CA SER A 250 2.66 -18.80 -0.77
C SER A 250 1.55 -18.09 -1.52
N GLU A 251 1.20 -16.88 -1.13
CA GLU A 251 0.20 -16.07 -1.83
C GLU A 251 0.62 -15.74 -3.25
N SER A 252 1.90 -15.36 -3.43
CA SER A 252 2.46 -15.07 -4.75
C SER A 252 2.41 -16.30 -5.68
N ARG A 253 2.75 -17.48 -5.17
CA ARG A 253 2.62 -18.72 -5.95
C ARG A 253 1.17 -19.00 -6.33
N SER A 254 0.25 -18.86 -5.38
CA SER A 254 -1.18 -19.12 -5.62
C SER A 254 -1.76 -18.23 -6.73
N LEU A 255 -1.41 -16.93 -6.74
CA LEU A 255 -1.86 -16.02 -7.79
C LEU A 255 -1.25 -16.36 -9.15
N LYS A 256 0.05 -16.67 -9.20
CA LYS A 256 0.73 -17.07 -10.45
C LYS A 256 0.19 -18.37 -11.04
N GLU A 257 -0.14 -19.34 -10.19
CA GLU A 257 -0.70 -20.62 -10.62
C GLU A 257 -2.17 -20.49 -11.08
N ARG A 258 -2.93 -19.56 -10.52
CA ARG A 258 -4.37 -19.40 -10.76
C ARG A 258 -4.77 -17.94 -10.94
N PRO A 259 -4.25 -17.25 -11.97
CA PRO A 259 -4.52 -15.81 -12.13
C PRO A 259 -6.01 -15.50 -12.37
N GLY A 260 -6.78 -16.45 -12.92
CA GLY A 260 -8.23 -16.30 -13.10
C GLY A 260 -9.04 -16.29 -11.79
N ASP A 261 -8.43 -16.69 -10.67
CA ASP A 261 -9.08 -16.71 -9.36
C ASP A 261 -8.86 -15.38 -8.58
N PHE A 262 -8.35 -14.32 -9.21
CA PHE A 262 -7.99 -13.05 -8.57
C PHE A 262 -9.07 -12.51 -7.64
N GLU A 263 -10.30 -12.35 -8.14
CA GLU A 263 -11.42 -11.86 -7.32
C GLU A 263 -11.79 -12.85 -6.21
N SER A 264 -11.85 -14.14 -6.53
CA SER A 264 -12.16 -15.18 -5.56
C SER A 264 -11.14 -15.25 -4.41
N MET A 265 -9.84 -15.06 -4.71
CA MET A 265 -8.78 -14.99 -3.70
C MET A 265 -8.97 -13.79 -2.76
N ARG A 266 -9.47 -12.66 -3.25
CA ARG A 266 -9.78 -11.48 -2.45
C ARG A 266 -11.04 -11.66 -1.61
N ASP A 267 -12.11 -12.19 -2.21
CA ASP A 267 -13.40 -12.33 -1.56
C ASP A 267 -13.37 -13.36 -0.42
N HIS A 268 -12.57 -14.41 -0.56
CA HIS A 268 -12.43 -15.47 0.44
C HIS A 268 -11.14 -15.35 1.26
N TYR A 269 -10.49 -14.17 1.23
CA TYR A 269 -9.24 -13.97 1.94
C TYR A 269 -9.39 -14.12 3.45
N ALA A 270 -8.60 -15.02 4.05
CA ALA A 270 -8.52 -15.16 5.50
C ALA A 270 -7.67 -13.98 6.05
N TYR A 271 -8.35 -12.97 6.60
CA TYR A 271 -7.69 -11.76 7.09
C TYR A 271 -6.61 -12.09 8.11
N ARG A 272 -5.37 -11.67 7.81
CA ARG A 272 -4.26 -11.81 8.74
C ARG A 272 -4.36 -10.83 9.91
N ARG A 273 -3.75 -11.19 11.03
CA ARG A 273 -3.65 -10.29 12.18
C ARG A 273 -2.41 -9.39 12.05
N GLU A 274 -2.59 -8.11 12.39
CA GLU A 274 -1.47 -7.20 12.58
C GLU A 274 -0.75 -7.53 13.89
N TYR A 275 0.58 -7.76 13.87
CA TYR A 275 1.33 -8.16 15.04
C TYR A 275 2.48 -7.20 15.42
N PHE A 276 2.71 -6.13 14.59
CA PHE A 276 3.63 -5.04 14.88
C PHE A 276 3.15 -3.71 14.30
#